data_21384b67a433e6a2f72026baeb4b7526
#
_entry.id   21384b67a433e6a2f72026baeb4b7526
#
_cell.length_a   1.000
_cell.length_b   1.000
_cell.length_c   1.000
_cell.angle_alpha   90.00
_cell.angle_beta   90.00
_cell.angle_gamma   90.00
#
_symmetry.space_group_name_H-M   'P 1'
#
loop_
_entity.id
_entity.type
_entity.pdbx_description
1 polymer ?
#
loop_
_entity_poly.entity_id
_entity_poly.type
_entity_poly.pdbx_seq_one_letter_code
_entity_poly.pdbx_strand_id
1 'polypeptide(L)'
;MLILDATMINTLTTGIIETIYMVFVSMIVTYVFGLPLGVILFVTDKGSLYPNRIVNLILGFLVNVFRSIPFLILLVLLLPFTRFVVGTTLGSTATIVPLVVSAIPFVARMVESSLKEVDAGVIEAALSMGSNWWQLITKVLLPEAKPSLAVGAVITSVTVLGYSAMAGFVGGGGRGTIAINYGYYRYDNNVMIITVAVIVIIVQLIQVLGMKLATKIDKR
;
A
#
# COMPACT_ATOMS: atom_id res chain seq x y z
N MET A 1 6.00 35.71 -11.62
CA MET A 1 7.42 35.35 -11.83
C MET A 1 7.77 34.38 -10.70
N LEU A 2 8.07 33.10 -11.03
CA LEU A 2 8.42 32.06 -10.06
C LEU A 2 9.79 32.39 -9.47
N ILE A 3 9.84 33.09 -8.34
CA ILE A 3 11.08 33.18 -7.58
C ILE A 3 11.13 31.95 -6.68
N LEU A 4 11.63 30.84 -7.24
CA LEU A 4 12.04 29.69 -6.45
C LEU A 4 13.33 30.06 -5.74
N ASP A 5 13.21 30.54 -4.52
CA ASP A 5 14.37 30.77 -3.65
C ASP A 5 15.06 29.43 -3.35
N ALA A 6 16.37 29.44 -3.15
CA ALA A 6 17.17 28.24 -2.87
C ALA A 6 16.60 27.43 -1.68
N THR A 7 16.03 28.12 -0.70
CA THR A 7 15.33 27.50 0.45
C THR A 7 14.07 26.71 0.04
N MET A 8 13.31 27.23 -0.93
CA MET A 8 12.11 26.57 -1.43
C MET A 8 12.48 25.32 -2.27
N ILE A 9 13.53 25.41 -3.07
CA ILE A 9 14.04 24.26 -3.84
C ILE A 9 14.46 23.13 -2.90
N ASN A 10 15.20 23.46 -1.84
CA ASN A 10 15.60 22.48 -0.83
C ASN A 10 14.39 21.85 -0.11
N THR A 11 13.41 22.66 0.28
CA THR A 11 12.16 22.19 0.89
C THR A 11 11.40 21.23 -0.03
N LEU A 12 11.28 21.59 -1.31
CA LEU A 12 10.63 20.76 -2.32
C LEU A 12 11.38 19.44 -2.54
N THR A 13 12.71 19.45 -2.56
CA THR A 13 13.53 18.24 -2.74
C THR A 13 13.43 17.32 -1.52
N THR A 14 13.53 17.87 -0.31
CA THR A 14 13.35 17.10 0.93
C THR A 14 11.98 16.45 0.96
N GLY A 15 10.93 17.18 0.57
CA GLY A 15 9.57 16.62 0.52
C GLY A 15 9.42 15.46 -0.48
N ILE A 16 10.17 15.42 -1.60
CA ILE A 16 10.19 14.25 -2.50
C ILE A 16 10.80 13.05 -1.78
N ILE A 17 11.97 13.24 -1.18
CA ILE A 17 12.71 12.17 -0.49
C ILE A 17 11.85 11.58 0.63
N GLU A 18 11.23 12.44 1.45
CA GLU A 18 10.33 12.00 2.51
C GLU A 18 9.12 11.22 1.99
N THR A 19 8.52 11.68 0.88
CA THR A 19 7.37 10.97 0.27
C THR A 19 7.79 9.60 -0.24
N ILE A 20 8.91 9.49 -0.94
CA ILE A 20 9.45 8.21 -1.42
C ILE A 20 9.78 7.28 -0.24
N TYR A 21 10.41 7.82 0.81
CA TYR A 21 10.72 7.08 2.03
C TYR A 21 9.46 6.51 2.67
N MET A 22 8.43 7.35 2.90
CA MET A 22 7.16 6.92 3.48
C MET A 22 6.51 5.80 2.66
N VAL A 23 6.39 5.99 1.34
CA VAL A 23 5.76 5.00 0.45
C VAL A 23 6.55 3.71 0.44
N PHE A 24 7.87 3.78 0.25
CA PHE A 24 8.71 2.59 0.13
C PHE A 24 8.71 1.74 1.41
N VAL A 25 8.92 2.37 2.57
CA VAL A 25 8.93 1.65 3.85
C VAL A 25 7.54 1.11 4.18
N SER A 26 6.49 1.91 3.96
CA SER A 26 5.11 1.44 4.17
C SER A 26 4.77 0.26 3.29
N MET A 27 5.20 0.23 2.04
CA MET A 27 4.96 -0.89 1.11
C MET A 27 5.64 -2.17 1.61
N ILE A 28 6.91 -2.11 2.01
CA ILE A 28 7.62 -3.28 2.53
C ILE A 28 6.87 -3.86 3.74
N VAL A 29 6.60 -3.03 4.75
CA VAL A 29 5.94 -3.48 5.97
C VAL A 29 4.52 -3.99 5.69
N THR A 30 3.79 -3.30 4.83
CA THR A 30 2.43 -3.72 4.42
C THR A 30 2.43 -5.09 3.76
N TYR A 31 3.39 -5.38 2.87
CA TYR A 31 3.46 -6.68 2.21
C TYR A 31 3.94 -7.80 3.15
N VAL A 32 4.82 -7.51 4.10
CA VAL A 32 5.24 -8.48 5.14
C VAL A 32 4.03 -9.01 5.93
N PHE A 33 3.06 -8.17 6.24
CA PHE A 33 1.85 -8.56 7.00
C PHE A 33 0.65 -8.86 6.09
N GLY A 34 0.44 -8.09 5.04
CA GLY A 34 -0.73 -8.17 4.18
C GLY A 34 -0.73 -9.42 3.28
N LEU A 35 0.44 -9.84 2.77
CA LEU A 35 0.55 -11.03 1.93
C LEU A 35 0.21 -12.30 2.73
N PRO A 36 0.80 -12.59 3.91
CA PRO A 36 0.37 -13.73 4.72
C PRO A 36 -1.11 -13.69 5.10
N LEU A 37 -1.63 -12.51 5.46
CA LEU A 37 -3.04 -12.34 5.81
C LEU A 37 -3.96 -12.69 4.62
N GLY A 38 -3.61 -12.25 3.40
CA GLY A 38 -4.35 -12.58 2.18
C GLY A 38 -4.30 -14.06 1.83
N VAL A 39 -3.13 -14.70 2.03
CA VAL A 39 -2.99 -16.16 1.86
C VAL A 39 -3.89 -16.90 2.87
N ILE A 40 -3.91 -16.49 4.14
CA ILE A 40 -4.76 -17.11 5.16
C ILE A 40 -6.24 -16.95 4.80
N LEU A 41 -6.68 -15.78 4.32
CA LEU A 41 -8.05 -15.55 3.86
C LEU A 41 -8.41 -16.49 2.71
N PHE A 42 -7.52 -16.65 1.72
CA PHE A 42 -7.73 -17.55 0.60
C PHE A 42 -7.82 -19.02 1.07
N VAL A 43 -6.85 -19.48 1.85
CA VAL A 43 -6.75 -20.88 2.27
C VAL A 43 -7.92 -21.31 3.17
N THR A 44 -8.45 -20.38 3.99
CA THR A 44 -9.54 -20.65 4.92
C THR A 44 -10.93 -20.43 4.32
N ASP A 45 -11.03 -19.96 3.07
CA ASP A 45 -12.30 -19.71 2.38
C ASP A 45 -13.08 -21.00 2.13
N LYS A 46 -14.40 -20.86 1.95
CA LYS A 46 -15.31 -21.98 1.68
C LYS A 46 -14.96 -22.63 0.33
N GLY A 47 -14.65 -23.92 0.36
CA GLY A 47 -14.24 -24.66 -0.84
C GLY A 47 -12.74 -24.55 -1.19
N SER A 48 -11.93 -23.90 -0.35
CA SER A 48 -10.48 -23.83 -0.52
C SER A 48 -9.76 -24.98 0.21
N LEU A 49 -8.43 -24.88 0.35
CA LEU A 49 -7.53 -25.96 0.80
C LEU A 49 -7.77 -26.43 2.24
N TYR A 50 -8.05 -25.50 3.15
CA TYR A 50 -8.33 -25.75 4.56
C TYR A 50 -9.51 -24.89 5.03
N PRO A 51 -10.74 -25.23 4.65
CA PRO A 51 -11.91 -24.42 4.96
C PRO A 51 -12.07 -24.26 6.46
N ASN A 52 -11.94 -23.03 6.96
CA ASN A 52 -12.19 -22.70 8.35
C ASN A 52 -13.10 -21.47 8.42
N ARG A 53 -14.40 -21.73 8.54
CA ARG A 53 -15.42 -20.68 8.52
C ARG A 53 -15.21 -19.63 9.62
N ILE A 54 -14.75 -20.04 10.81
CA ILE A 54 -14.57 -19.12 11.95
C ILE A 54 -13.42 -18.17 11.68
N VAL A 55 -12.25 -18.71 11.31
CA VAL A 55 -11.04 -17.91 11.00
C VAL A 55 -11.32 -16.97 9.84
N ASN A 56 -11.90 -17.46 8.74
CA ASN A 56 -12.22 -16.66 7.57
C ASN A 56 -13.22 -15.55 7.89
N LEU A 57 -14.27 -15.83 8.68
CA LEU A 57 -15.27 -14.84 9.07
C LEU A 57 -14.66 -13.74 9.95
N ILE A 58 -13.87 -14.10 10.96
CA ILE A 58 -13.24 -13.12 11.87
C ILE A 58 -12.24 -12.24 11.10
N LEU A 59 -11.30 -12.85 10.37
CA LEU A 59 -10.29 -12.09 9.63
C LEU A 59 -10.93 -11.28 8.51
N GLY A 60 -11.86 -11.86 7.76
CA GLY A 60 -12.60 -11.16 6.72
C GLY A 60 -13.40 -9.97 7.25
N PHE A 61 -14.05 -10.12 8.42
CA PHE A 61 -14.73 -9.03 9.10
C PHE A 61 -13.77 -7.91 9.50
N LEU A 62 -12.64 -8.23 10.16
CA LEU A 62 -11.64 -7.25 10.55
C LEU A 62 -11.09 -6.49 9.33
N VAL A 63 -10.70 -7.22 8.29
CA VAL A 63 -10.22 -6.63 7.04
C VAL A 63 -11.26 -5.68 6.43
N ASN A 64 -12.53 -6.06 6.42
CA ASN A 64 -13.60 -5.21 5.89
C ASN A 64 -13.83 -3.97 6.76
N VAL A 65 -13.81 -4.09 8.08
CA VAL A 65 -13.95 -2.95 9.00
C VAL A 65 -12.85 -1.90 8.76
N PHE A 66 -11.58 -2.34 8.77
CA PHE A 66 -10.47 -1.41 8.55
C PHE A 66 -10.51 -0.74 7.18
N ARG A 67 -10.95 -1.43 6.12
CA ARG A 67 -11.12 -0.86 4.78
C ARG A 67 -12.30 0.10 4.68
N SER A 68 -13.26 0.01 5.57
CA SER A 68 -14.44 0.90 5.58
C SER A 68 -14.14 2.23 6.26
N ILE A 69 -13.05 2.36 7.01
CA ILE A 69 -12.69 3.59 7.69
C ILE A 69 -11.95 4.52 6.70
N PRO A 70 -12.43 5.75 6.46
CA PRO A 70 -11.69 6.71 5.65
C PRO A 70 -10.29 6.97 6.21
N PHE A 71 -9.27 7.00 5.34
CA PHE A 71 -7.87 7.08 5.77
C PHE A 71 -7.59 8.24 6.74
N LEU A 72 -8.09 9.45 6.48
CA LEU A 72 -7.87 10.60 7.37
C LEU A 72 -8.43 10.37 8.78
N ILE A 73 -9.58 9.69 8.89
CA ILE A 73 -10.18 9.36 10.20
C ILE A 73 -9.34 8.29 10.90
N LEU A 74 -8.93 7.26 10.16
CA LEU A 74 -8.06 6.21 10.70
C LEU A 74 -6.72 6.79 11.17
N LEU A 75 -6.12 7.70 10.41
CA LEU A 75 -4.88 8.36 10.75
C LEU A 75 -5.00 9.10 12.09
N VAL A 76 -6.05 9.90 12.28
CA VAL A 76 -6.30 10.63 13.54
C VAL A 76 -6.57 9.65 14.70
N LEU A 77 -7.35 8.60 14.46
CA LEU A 77 -7.60 7.55 15.45
C LEU A 77 -6.32 6.85 15.92
N LEU A 78 -5.36 6.68 15.01
CA LEU A 78 -4.10 6.00 15.30
C LEU A 78 -3.00 6.91 15.88
N LEU A 79 -3.22 8.22 16.07
CA LEU A 79 -2.21 9.12 16.66
C LEU A 79 -1.67 8.63 18.02
N PRO A 80 -2.49 8.17 18.98
CA PRO A 80 -1.98 7.64 20.25
C PRO A 80 -1.11 6.40 20.06
N PHE A 81 -1.52 5.49 19.17
CA PHE A 81 -0.78 4.28 18.83
C PHE A 81 0.54 4.62 18.10
N THR A 82 0.50 5.57 17.17
CA THR A 82 1.70 6.06 16.47
C THR A 82 2.72 6.62 17.44
N ARG A 83 2.25 7.44 18.41
CA ARG A 83 3.13 7.99 19.47
C ARG A 83 3.74 6.90 20.34
N PHE A 84 2.98 5.86 20.64
CA PHE A 84 3.49 4.71 21.39
C PHE A 84 4.59 3.96 20.64
N VAL A 85 4.45 3.76 19.33
CA VAL A 85 5.40 3.01 18.50
C VAL A 85 6.64 3.81 18.12
N VAL A 86 6.46 5.09 17.76
CA VAL A 86 7.52 5.93 17.15
C VAL A 86 8.03 7.02 18.13
N GLY A 87 7.28 7.30 19.20
CA GLY A 87 7.61 8.37 20.16
C GLY A 87 7.08 9.75 19.75
N THR A 88 6.65 9.94 18.49
CA THR A 88 6.09 11.18 17.96
C THR A 88 4.87 10.90 17.08
N THR A 89 4.04 11.91 16.86
CA THR A 89 2.91 11.87 15.94
C THR A 89 3.14 12.68 14.67
N LEU A 90 4.29 13.39 14.60
CA LEU A 90 4.62 14.29 13.49
C LEU A 90 5.78 13.74 12.67
N GLY A 91 5.80 14.12 11.39
CA GLY A 91 6.87 13.80 10.46
C GLY A 91 6.67 12.49 9.69
N SER A 92 7.55 12.27 8.73
CA SER A 92 7.47 11.18 7.75
C SER A 92 7.53 9.78 8.39
N THR A 93 8.37 9.58 9.40
CA THR A 93 8.49 8.29 10.10
C THR A 93 7.22 7.94 10.89
N ALA A 94 6.61 8.92 11.57
CA ALA A 94 5.36 8.72 12.29
C ALA A 94 4.22 8.34 11.34
N THR A 95 4.16 8.95 10.17
CA THR A 95 3.13 8.71 9.15
C THR A 95 3.16 7.29 8.58
N ILE A 96 4.31 6.60 8.62
CA ILE A 96 4.41 5.20 8.17
C ILE A 96 3.43 4.30 8.93
N VAL A 97 3.22 4.51 10.22
CA VAL A 97 2.35 3.66 11.06
C VAL A 97 0.91 3.63 10.54
N PRO A 98 0.20 4.76 10.41
CA PRO A 98 -1.17 4.75 9.88
C PRO A 98 -1.24 4.33 8.40
N LEU A 99 -0.22 4.62 7.59
CA LEU A 99 -0.15 4.14 6.21
C LEU A 99 -0.14 2.61 6.15
N VAL A 100 0.71 1.98 6.95
CA VAL A 100 0.82 0.52 7.04
C VAL A 100 -0.49 -0.11 7.52
N VAL A 101 -1.06 0.40 8.63
CA VAL A 101 -2.30 -0.13 9.20
C VAL A 101 -3.47 -0.04 8.22
N SER A 102 -3.55 1.05 7.44
CA SER A 102 -4.60 1.21 6.42
C SER A 102 -4.38 0.32 5.20
N ALA A 103 -3.12 0.08 4.80
CA ALA A 103 -2.79 -0.64 3.59
C ALA A 103 -2.79 -2.17 3.77
N ILE A 104 -2.50 -2.71 4.96
CA ILE A 104 -2.51 -4.16 5.23
C ILE A 104 -3.83 -4.82 4.80
N PRO A 105 -5.03 -4.36 5.24
CA PRO A 105 -6.28 -4.97 4.83
C PRO A 105 -6.57 -4.82 3.34
N PHE A 106 -6.10 -3.76 2.71
CA PHE A 106 -6.20 -3.57 1.26
C PHE A 106 -5.36 -4.62 0.52
N VAL A 107 -4.08 -4.78 0.89
CA VAL A 107 -3.18 -5.78 0.31
C VAL A 107 -3.70 -7.19 0.56
N ALA A 108 -4.21 -7.50 1.76
CA ALA A 108 -4.76 -8.82 2.06
C ALA A 108 -5.88 -9.21 1.08
N ARG A 109 -6.80 -8.29 0.76
CA ARG A 109 -7.85 -8.54 -0.23
C ARG A 109 -7.32 -8.63 -1.66
N MET A 110 -6.32 -7.82 -2.02
CA MET A 110 -5.67 -7.93 -3.33
C MET A 110 -5.00 -9.29 -3.50
N VAL A 111 -4.27 -9.76 -2.50
CA VAL A 111 -3.63 -11.08 -2.50
C VAL A 111 -4.67 -12.20 -2.58
N GLU A 112 -5.70 -12.15 -1.76
CA GLU A 112 -6.81 -13.12 -1.81
C GLU A 112 -7.44 -13.20 -3.21
N SER A 113 -7.71 -12.04 -3.83
CA SER A 113 -8.26 -11.97 -5.18
C SER A 113 -7.30 -12.55 -6.21
N SER A 114 -6.01 -12.20 -6.15
CA SER A 114 -4.99 -12.71 -7.07
C SER A 114 -4.82 -14.23 -6.97
N LEU A 115 -4.94 -14.80 -5.78
CA LEU A 115 -4.87 -16.26 -5.60
C LEU A 115 -6.13 -16.97 -6.13
N LYS A 116 -7.30 -16.31 -6.10
CA LYS A 116 -8.55 -16.83 -6.67
C LYS A 116 -8.57 -16.85 -8.20
N GLU A 117 -7.68 -16.10 -8.85
CA GLU A 117 -7.51 -16.10 -10.31
C GLU A 117 -6.70 -17.29 -10.83
N VAL A 118 -6.04 -18.05 -9.95
CA VAL A 118 -5.26 -19.24 -10.35
C VAL A 118 -6.20 -20.33 -10.80
N ASP A 119 -5.90 -20.95 -11.96
CA ASP A 119 -6.71 -21.99 -12.55
C ASP A 119 -6.85 -23.21 -11.63
N ALA A 120 -8.08 -23.69 -11.45
CA ALA A 120 -8.38 -24.82 -10.59
C ALA A 120 -7.66 -26.10 -11.05
N GLY A 121 -7.50 -26.29 -12.36
CA GLY A 121 -6.79 -27.44 -12.93
C GLY A 121 -5.32 -27.49 -12.54
N VAL A 122 -4.66 -26.33 -12.40
CA VAL A 122 -3.27 -26.25 -11.91
C VAL A 122 -3.20 -26.69 -10.46
N ILE A 123 -4.18 -26.29 -9.64
CA ILE A 123 -4.29 -26.69 -8.22
C ILE A 123 -4.52 -28.21 -8.13
N GLU A 124 -5.48 -28.74 -8.89
CA GLU A 124 -5.80 -30.17 -8.90
C GLU A 124 -4.62 -31.03 -9.37
N ALA A 125 -3.92 -30.61 -10.41
CA ALA A 125 -2.72 -31.29 -10.89
C ALA A 125 -1.63 -31.35 -9.83
N ALA A 126 -1.38 -30.24 -9.13
CA ALA A 126 -0.37 -30.20 -8.06
C ALA A 126 -0.75 -31.12 -6.89
N LEU A 127 -2.03 -31.15 -6.51
CA LEU A 127 -2.53 -32.05 -5.45
C LEU A 127 -2.43 -33.52 -5.86
N SER A 128 -2.74 -33.86 -7.14
CA SER A 128 -2.62 -35.20 -7.69
C SER A 128 -1.18 -35.69 -7.71
N MET A 129 -0.20 -34.80 -7.84
CA MET A 129 1.24 -35.09 -7.72
C MET A 129 1.73 -35.23 -6.25
N GLY A 130 0.83 -35.15 -5.27
CA GLY A 130 1.15 -35.31 -3.86
C GLY A 130 1.75 -34.07 -3.19
N SER A 131 1.53 -32.86 -3.75
CA SER A 131 1.96 -31.63 -3.13
C SER A 131 1.27 -31.42 -1.78
N ASN A 132 2.05 -31.10 -0.75
CA ASN A 132 1.49 -30.63 0.51
C ASN A 132 1.06 -29.17 0.39
N TRP A 133 0.24 -28.69 1.35
CA TRP A 133 -0.34 -27.35 1.32
C TRP A 133 0.71 -26.22 1.25
N TRP A 134 1.87 -26.40 1.95
CA TRP A 134 2.95 -25.42 1.92
C TRP A 134 3.62 -25.35 0.55
N GLN A 135 3.85 -26.51 -0.06
CA GLN A 135 4.37 -26.60 -1.43
C GLN A 135 3.38 -25.99 -2.42
N LEU A 136 2.10 -26.25 -2.26
CA LEU A 136 1.06 -25.69 -3.11
C LEU A 136 1.05 -24.15 -3.03
N ILE A 137 1.09 -23.56 -1.83
CA ILE A 137 1.12 -22.11 -1.67
C ILE A 137 2.41 -21.51 -2.27
N THR A 138 3.57 -22.04 -1.88
CA THR A 138 4.85 -21.39 -2.20
C THR A 138 5.39 -21.72 -3.58
N LYS A 139 5.09 -22.90 -4.14
CA LYS A 139 5.62 -23.37 -5.42
C LYS A 139 4.62 -23.29 -6.57
N VAL A 140 3.32 -23.17 -6.27
CA VAL A 140 2.26 -23.14 -7.28
C VAL A 140 1.47 -21.84 -7.22
N LEU A 141 0.72 -21.60 -6.15
CA LEU A 141 -0.19 -20.47 -6.06
C LEU A 141 0.52 -19.10 -6.15
N LEU A 142 1.51 -18.85 -5.31
CA LEU A 142 2.24 -17.57 -5.32
C LEU A 142 3.01 -17.34 -6.63
N PRO A 143 3.73 -18.34 -7.22
CA PRO A 143 4.35 -18.18 -8.52
C PRO A 143 3.37 -17.94 -9.66
N GLU A 144 2.23 -18.63 -9.69
CA GLU A 144 1.21 -18.48 -10.71
C GLU A 144 0.48 -17.14 -10.62
N ALA A 145 0.23 -16.67 -9.39
CA ALA A 145 -0.40 -15.37 -9.13
C ALA A 145 0.56 -14.17 -9.26
N LYS A 146 1.87 -14.37 -9.50
CA LYS A 146 2.86 -13.27 -9.56
C LYS A 146 2.45 -12.09 -10.44
N PRO A 147 1.93 -12.26 -11.66
CA PRO A 147 1.53 -11.13 -12.49
C PRO A 147 0.45 -10.28 -11.82
N SER A 148 -0.61 -10.91 -11.32
CA SER A 148 -1.71 -10.24 -10.62
C SER A 148 -1.23 -9.57 -9.32
N LEU A 149 -0.38 -10.25 -8.54
CA LEU A 149 0.25 -9.68 -7.33
C LEU A 149 1.13 -8.47 -7.65
N ALA A 150 1.85 -8.48 -8.77
CA ALA A 150 2.67 -7.34 -9.19
C ALA A 150 1.81 -6.13 -9.58
N VAL A 151 0.72 -6.34 -10.31
CA VAL A 151 -0.28 -5.29 -10.60
C VAL A 151 -0.87 -4.75 -9.31
N GLY A 152 -1.25 -5.62 -8.37
CA GLY A 152 -1.74 -5.25 -7.04
C GLY A 152 -0.74 -4.38 -6.26
N ALA A 153 0.56 -4.67 -6.36
CA ALA A 153 1.62 -3.88 -5.73
C ALA A 153 1.69 -2.46 -6.31
N VAL A 154 1.55 -2.30 -7.62
CA VAL A 154 1.52 -0.99 -8.26
C VAL A 154 0.31 -0.18 -7.79
N ILE A 155 -0.89 -0.78 -7.80
CA ILE A 155 -2.12 -0.12 -7.34
C ILE A 155 -1.99 0.30 -5.86
N THR A 156 -1.46 -0.58 -5.01
CA THR A 156 -1.22 -0.29 -3.60
C THR A 156 -0.25 0.87 -3.42
N SER A 157 0.86 0.90 -4.19
CA SER A 157 1.86 1.97 -4.11
C SER A 157 1.28 3.34 -4.43
N VAL A 158 0.45 3.44 -5.47
CA VAL A 158 -0.25 4.67 -5.85
C VAL A 158 -1.26 5.09 -4.76
N THR A 159 -1.98 4.12 -4.20
CA THR A 159 -2.94 4.38 -3.10
C THR A 159 -2.25 4.91 -1.85
N VAL A 160 -1.15 4.25 -1.42
CA VAL A 160 -0.34 4.67 -0.26
C VAL A 160 0.26 6.06 -0.49
N LEU A 161 0.71 6.37 -1.71
CA LEU A 161 1.20 7.69 -2.06
C LEU A 161 0.09 8.76 -1.91
N GLY A 162 -1.12 8.46 -2.38
CA GLY A 162 -2.28 9.35 -2.18
C GLY A 162 -2.58 9.57 -0.69
N TYR A 163 -2.52 8.53 0.12
CA TYR A 163 -2.69 8.62 1.58
C TYR A 163 -1.57 9.43 2.25
N SER A 164 -0.32 9.27 1.79
CA SER A 164 0.80 10.07 2.31
C SER A 164 0.62 11.58 2.06
N ALA A 165 0.02 11.95 0.93
CA ALA A 165 -0.32 13.34 0.66
C ALA A 165 -1.41 13.87 1.62
N MET A 166 -2.43 13.05 1.94
CA MET A 166 -3.47 13.41 2.91
C MET A 166 -2.91 13.56 4.34
N ALA A 167 -1.89 12.82 4.71
CA ALA A 167 -1.22 12.95 6.01
C ALA A 167 -0.59 14.34 6.22
N GLY A 168 -0.40 15.11 5.14
CA GLY A 168 0.03 16.51 5.21
C GLY A 168 -0.84 17.40 6.08
N PHE A 169 -2.14 17.12 6.21
CA PHE A 169 -3.07 17.87 7.08
C PHE A 169 -2.72 17.77 8.57
N VAL A 170 -2.08 16.70 8.98
CA VAL A 170 -1.69 16.47 10.39
C VAL A 170 -0.18 16.60 10.61
N GLY A 171 0.54 17.21 9.68
CA GLY A 171 1.99 17.38 9.79
C GLY A 171 2.78 16.10 9.55
N GLY A 172 2.27 15.22 8.66
CA GLY A 172 2.86 13.92 8.34
C GLY A 172 4.16 13.97 7.52
N GLY A 173 4.70 15.15 7.20
CA GLY A 173 5.88 15.28 6.34
C GLY A 173 5.58 15.12 4.85
N GLY A 174 6.63 15.10 4.05
CA GLY A 174 6.55 14.90 2.62
C GLY A 174 5.87 16.02 1.83
N ARG A 175 5.55 15.70 0.57
CA ARG A 175 4.92 16.64 -0.35
C ARG A 175 3.54 17.12 0.09
N GLY A 176 2.76 16.27 0.75
CA GLY A 176 1.45 16.63 1.26
C GLY A 176 1.54 17.81 2.24
N THR A 177 2.48 17.76 3.18
CA THR A 177 2.69 18.85 4.15
C THR A 177 3.11 20.16 3.46
N ILE A 178 3.91 20.11 2.40
CA ILE A 178 4.29 21.29 1.63
C ILE A 178 3.09 21.90 0.92
N ALA A 179 2.26 21.07 0.27
CA ALA A 179 1.04 21.52 -0.38
C ALA A 179 0.09 22.22 0.59
N ILE A 180 -0.10 21.64 1.78
CA ILE A 180 -0.99 22.20 2.79
C ILE A 180 -0.41 23.46 3.42
N ASN A 181 0.85 23.45 3.89
CA ASN A 181 1.44 24.55 4.62
C ASN A 181 1.70 25.79 3.76
N TYR A 182 2.21 25.60 2.55
CA TYR A 182 2.55 26.72 1.66
C TYR A 182 1.42 27.00 0.66
N GLY A 183 0.88 25.96 0.04
CA GLY A 183 -0.16 26.13 -0.97
C GLY A 183 -1.52 26.55 -0.37
N TYR A 184 -1.99 25.80 0.63
CA TYR A 184 -3.32 26.03 1.20
C TYR A 184 -3.32 27.13 2.27
N TYR A 185 -2.51 27.02 3.33
CA TYR A 185 -2.55 27.97 4.44
C TYR A 185 -1.92 29.33 4.12
N ARG A 186 -0.90 29.38 3.26
CA ARG A 186 -0.25 30.63 2.85
C ARG A 186 -0.78 31.18 1.53
N TYR A 187 -1.74 30.49 0.91
CA TYR A 187 -2.33 30.87 -0.38
C TYR A 187 -1.30 31.02 -1.52
N ASP A 188 -0.18 30.28 -1.47
CA ASP A 188 0.83 30.30 -2.54
C ASP A 188 0.42 29.29 -3.64
N ASN A 189 -0.35 29.78 -4.61
CA ASN A 189 -0.82 28.98 -5.74
C ASN A 189 0.34 28.40 -6.57
N ASN A 190 1.51 29.05 -6.64
CA ASN A 190 2.65 28.56 -7.41
C ASN A 190 3.22 27.31 -6.76
N VAL A 191 3.43 27.34 -5.44
CA VAL A 191 3.91 26.19 -4.68
C VAL A 191 2.89 25.05 -4.75
N MET A 192 1.58 25.35 -4.66
CA MET A 192 0.52 24.35 -4.82
C MET A 192 0.63 23.63 -6.17
N ILE A 193 0.65 24.38 -7.28
CA ILE A 193 0.70 23.83 -8.63
C ILE A 193 1.97 22.99 -8.84
N ILE A 194 3.14 23.49 -8.42
CA ILE A 194 4.39 22.76 -8.52
C ILE A 194 4.34 21.46 -7.73
N THR A 195 3.83 21.51 -6.51
CA THR A 195 3.73 20.33 -5.64
C THR A 195 2.81 19.27 -6.24
N VAL A 196 1.65 19.69 -6.75
CA VAL A 196 0.70 18.78 -7.44
C VAL A 196 1.34 18.19 -8.69
N ALA A 197 1.99 19.00 -9.53
CA ALA A 197 2.66 18.51 -10.73
C ALA A 197 3.71 17.44 -10.41
N VAL A 198 4.52 17.66 -9.36
CA VAL A 198 5.52 16.67 -8.95
C VAL A 198 4.89 15.40 -8.38
N ILE A 199 3.81 15.50 -7.60
CA ILE A 199 3.07 14.32 -7.13
C ILE A 199 2.56 13.51 -8.34
N VAL A 200 1.96 14.16 -9.32
CA VAL A 200 1.47 13.51 -10.55
C VAL A 200 2.61 12.81 -11.29
N ILE A 201 3.78 13.45 -11.44
CA ILE A 201 4.94 12.84 -12.09
C ILE A 201 5.40 11.60 -11.33
N ILE A 202 5.50 11.66 -10.01
CA ILE A 202 5.90 10.51 -9.18
C ILE A 202 4.90 9.35 -9.35
N VAL A 203 3.59 9.63 -9.29
CA VAL A 203 2.52 8.63 -9.50
C VAL A 203 2.67 7.98 -10.87
N GLN A 204 2.82 8.78 -11.93
CA GLN A 204 2.98 8.28 -13.30
C GLN A 204 4.23 7.42 -13.47
N LEU A 205 5.35 7.83 -12.87
CA LEU A 205 6.58 7.02 -12.89
C LEU A 205 6.37 5.67 -12.20
N ILE A 206 5.79 5.66 -11.00
CA ILE A 206 5.49 4.40 -10.28
C ILE A 206 4.56 3.52 -11.11
N GLN A 207 3.50 4.09 -11.68
CA GLN A 207 2.51 3.35 -12.44
C GLN A 207 3.09 2.79 -13.75
N VAL A 208 3.77 3.61 -14.56
CA VAL A 208 4.33 3.19 -15.85
C VAL A 208 5.44 2.16 -15.64
N LEU A 209 6.38 2.41 -14.73
CA LEU A 209 7.50 1.49 -14.48
C LEU A 209 6.99 0.19 -13.82
N GLY A 210 6.10 0.31 -12.85
CA GLY A 210 5.53 -0.83 -12.16
C GLY A 210 4.70 -1.73 -13.08
N MET A 211 3.85 -1.15 -13.93
CA MET A 211 3.07 -1.92 -14.92
C MET A 211 3.96 -2.58 -15.97
N LYS A 212 5.02 -1.91 -16.45
CA LYS A 212 5.99 -2.54 -17.35
C LYS A 212 6.71 -3.72 -16.70
N LEU A 213 7.01 -3.64 -15.39
CA LEU A 213 7.59 -4.76 -14.66
C LEU A 213 6.57 -5.90 -14.48
N ALA A 214 5.32 -5.59 -14.16
CA ALA A 214 4.26 -6.57 -14.02
C ALA A 214 4.02 -7.34 -15.32
N THR A 215 3.95 -6.65 -16.47
CA THR A 215 3.78 -7.30 -17.79
C THR A 215 4.99 -8.14 -18.21
N LYS A 216 6.22 -7.82 -17.77
CA LYS A 216 7.39 -8.68 -18.02
C LYS A 216 7.37 -9.98 -17.20
N ILE A 217 6.70 -9.97 -16.05
CA ILE A 217 6.55 -11.14 -15.18
C ILE A 217 5.46 -12.06 -15.72
N ASP A 218 4.48 -11.51 -16.43
CA ASP A 218 3.43 -12.26 -17.09
C ASP A 218 4.03 -13.00 -18.29
N LYS A 219 4.00 -14.33 -18.22
CA LYS A 219 4.49 -15.23 -19.27
C LYS A 219 3.35 -15.90 -20.06
N ARG A 220 2.11 -15.45 -19.82
CA ARG A 220 0.91 -15.97 -20.52
C ARG A 220 0.76 -15.35 -21.89
#